data_55190243ddabc0b05cb62837ca89dccf
#
_entry.id   55190243ddabc0b05cb62837ca89dccf
#
_cell.length_a   1.000
_cell.length_b   1.000
_cell.length_c   1.000
_cell.angle_alpha   90.00
_cell.angle_beta   90.00
_cell.angle_gamma   90.00
#
_symmetry.space_group_name_H-M   'P 1'
#
loop_
_entity.id
_entity.type
_entity.pdbx_description
1 polymer ?
#
loop_
_entity_poly.entity_id
_entity_poly.type
_entity_poly.pdbx_seq_one_letter_code
_entity_poly.pdbx_strand_id
1 'polypeptide(L)'
;IVLLRTGWSQRWPDVKAYLGDDRPGRTDALHFPSFGEAAARLLLEERGAKMIGVDTASIDYGQSKNFIVHQIAGAHNISGLENLTNLDRLPPKGAVVMALPMKIGKGSGGPVRVIAMNPEEAAQ
;
A
#
# COMPACT_ATOMS: atom_id res chain seq x y z
N ILE A 1 11.37 4.21 0.52
CA ILE A 1 10.08 3.50 0.40
C ILE A 1 9.89 2.64 1.62
N VAL A 2 8.70 2.66 2.24
CA VAL A 2 8.33 1.79 3.36
C VAL A 2 7.13 0.95 2.96
N LEU A 3 7.27 -0.38 3.03
CA LEU A 3 6.21 -1.33 2.68
C LEU A 3 5.71 -2.02 3.95
N LEU A 4 4.41 -1.90 4.22
CA LEU A 4 3.73 -2.59 5.32
C LEU A 4 3.29 -3.97 4.83
N ARG A 5 3.92 -5.02 5.39
CA ARG A 5 3.54 -6.40 5.16
C ARG A 5 2.58 -6.86 6.25
N THR A 6 1.32 -7.00 5.92
CA THR A 6 0.29 -7.52 6.83
C THR A 6 0.05 -9.02 6.66
N GLY A 7 0.46 -9.59 5.52
CA GLY A 7 0.13 -10.95 5.08
C GLY A 7 -1.29 -11.06 4.49
N TRP A 8 -1.98 -9.94 4.37
CA TRP A 8 -3.38 -9.93 3.94
C TRP A 8 -3.56 -10.33 2.48
N SER A 9 -2.57 -10.08 1.63
CA SER A 9 -2.58 -10.48 0.21
C SER A 9 -2.82 -11.97 -0.02
N GLN A 10 -2.53 -12.81 0.98
CA GLN A 10 -2.79 -14.27 0.91
C GLN A 10 -4.30 -14.61 0.88
N ARG A 11 -5.17 -13.66 1.20
CA ARG A 11 -6.62 -13.82 1.14
C ARG A 11 -7.18 -13.68 -0.28
N TRP A 12 -6.40 -13.08 -1.18
CA TRP A 12 -6.76 -12.98 -2.59
C TRP A 12 -6.70 -14.38 -3.26
N PRO A 13 -7.65 -14.74 -4.18
CA PRO A 13 -8.69 -13.89 -4.79
C PRO A 13 -10.07 -13.94 -4.12
N ASP A 14 -10.19 -14.45 -2.89
CA ASP A 14 -11.46 -14.40 -2.18
C ASP A 14 -11.80 -12.96 -1.79
N VAL A 15 -12.67 -12.32 -2.55
CA VAL A 15 -13.04 -10.90 -2.38
C VAL A 15 -13.60 -10.65 -0.98
N LYS A 16 -14.45 -11.56 -0.47
CA LYS A 16 -15.04 -11.41 0.85
C LYS A 16 -14.00 -11.52 1.96
N ALA A 17 -13.10 -12.49 1.86
CA ALA A 17 -12.01 -12.62 2.81
C ALA A 17 -11.03 -11.44 2.74
N TYR A 18 -10.80 -10.89 1.53
CA TYR A 18 -9.84 -9.81 1.30
C TYR A 18 -10.39 -8.44 1.67
N LEU A 19 -11.62 -8.12 1.30
CA LEU A 19 -12.24 -6.82 1.57
C LEU A 19 -13.11 -6.79 2.84
N GLY A 20 -13.66 -7.94 3.27
CA GLY A 20 -14.62 -8.05 4.36
C GLY A 20 -16.06 -8.20 3.90
N ASP A 21 -16.40 -7.70 2.72
CA ASP A 21 -17.72 -7.87 2.07
C ASP A 21 -17.53 -7.96 0.56
N ASP A 22 -18.33 -8.78 -0.11
CA ASP A 22 -18.32 -8.97 -1.56
C ASP A 22 -19.49 -8.26 -2.27
N ARG A 23 -20.37 -7.61 -1.51
CA ARG A 23 -21.53 -6.88 -2.06
C ARG A 23 -21.10 -5.50 -2.55
N PRO A 24 -21.37 -5.16 -3.81
CA PRO A 24 -21.02 -3.86 -4.35
C PRO A 24 -21.60 -2.69 -3.53
N GLY A 25 -20.76 -1.68 -3.24
CA GLY A 25 -21.14 -0.47 -2.52
C GLY A 25 -21.21 -0.58 -0.98
N ARG A 26 -20.95 -1.76 -0.41
CA ARG A 26 -20.96 -1.97 1.05
C ARG A 26 -19.61 -1.60 1.67
N THR A 27 -19.32 -0.29 1.65
CA THR A 27 -18.07 0.25 2.23
C THR A 27 -18.04 0.23 3.76
N ASP A 28 -19.20 0.17 4.39
CA ASP A 28 -19.37 0.06 5.84
C ASP A 28 -18.90 -1.27 6.43
N ALA A 29 -18.84 -2.29 5.60
CA ALA A 29 -18.42 -3.64 5.98
C ALA A 29 -16.97 -3.97 5.57
N LEU A 30 -16.25 -3.04 4.97
CA LEU A 30 -14.84 -3.26 4.61
C LEU A 30 -14.02 -3.51 5.88
N HIS A 31 -13.19 -4.56 5.84
CA HIS A 31 -12.43 -5.01 6.99
C HIS A 31 -11.07 -5.54 6.56
N PHE A 32 -10.10 -4.65 6.49
CA PHE A 32 -8.68 -4.96 6.25
C PHE A 32 -7.80 -3.99 7.01
N PRO A 33 -6.63 -4.44 7.49
CA PRO A 33 -5.69 -3.57 8.19
C PRO A 33 -4.95 -2.63 7.23
N SER A 34 -4.38 -1.55 7.75
CA SER A 34 -3.46 -0.70 7.02
C SER A 34 -2.66 0.19 7.97
N PHE A 35 -2.06 1.27 7.43
CA PHE A 35 -1.37 2.25 8.26
C PHE A 35 -2.35 2.97 9.20
N GLY A 36 -1.91 3.22 10.43
CA GLY A 36 -2.58 4.16 11.32
C GLY A 36 -2.03 5.59 11.14
N GLU A 37 -2.80 6.60 11.56
CA GLU A 37 -2.40 8.01 11.46
C GLU A 37 -1.03 8.29 12.07
N ALA A 38 -0.77 7.78 13.29
CA ALA A 38 0.50 8.01 13.96
C ALA A 38 1.70 7.43 13.17
N ALA A 39 1.53 6.26 12.56
CA ALA A 39 2.56 5.67 11.73
C ALA A 39 2.79 6.46 10.44
N ALA A 40 1.71 6.95 9.80
CA ALA A 40 1.80 7.78 8.62
C ALA A 40 2.56 9.09 8.92
N ARG A 41 2.22 9.80 9.99
CA ARG A 41 2.92 11.02 10.41
C ARG A 41 4.40 10.74 10.70
N LEU A 42 4.71 9.73 11.49
CA LEU A 42 6.09 9.35 11.77
C LEU A 42 6.88 9.10 10.48
N LEU A 43 6.34 8.31 9.57
CA LEU A 43 7.05 7.93 8.34
C LEU A 43 7.21 9.09 7.36
N LEU A 44 6.15 9.88 7.15
CA LEU A 44 6.10 10.88 6.09
C LEU A 44 6.60 12.25 6.57
N GLU A 45 6.23 12.66 7.78
CA GLU A 45 6.59 13.98 8.32
C GLU A 45 7.97 13.96 9.00
N GLU A 46 8.24 12.95 9.85
CA GLU A 46 9.47 12.93 10.64
C GLU A 46 10.62 12.17 9.97
N ARG A 47 10.32 11.05 9.30
CA ARG A 47 11.34 10.19 8.68
C ARG A 47 11.55 10.45 7.20
N GLY A 48 10.71 11.29 6.58
CA GLY A 48 10.86 11.71 5.21
C GLY A 48 10.76 10.57 4.18
N ALA A 49 9.96 9.53 4.47
CA ALA A 49 9.68 8.46 3.51
C ALA A 49 9.09 9.06 2.23
N LYS A 50 9.56 8.62 1.08
CA LYS A 50 9.17 9.16 -0.24
C LYS A 50 8.04 8.38 -0.91
N MET A 51 7.67 7.25 -0.33
CA MET A 51 6.56 6.40 -0.78
C MET A 51 6.24 5.42 0.33
N ILE A 52 4.97 5.09 0.50
CA ILE A 52 4.49 4.01 1.37
C ILE A 52 3.73 3.00 0.55
N GLY A 53 3.65 1.77 1.01
CA GLY A 53 2.88 0.73 0.32
C GLY A 53 2.38 -0.34 1.28
N VAL A 54 1.33 -1.05 0.88
CA VAL A 54 0.68 -2.08 1.70
C VAL A 54 0.12 -3.21 0.84
N ASP A 55 0.03 -4.40 1.41
CA ASP A 55 -0.53 -5.60 0.78
C ASP A 55 -2.04 -5.76 1.02
N THR A 56 -2.73 -4.65 1.26
CA THR A 56 -4.20 -4.57 1.39
C THR A 56 -4.78 -3.60 0.36
N ALA A 57 -6.10 -3.51 0.31
CA ALA A 57 -6.82 -2.74 -0.68
C ALA A 57 -6.65 -1.22 -0.58
N SER A 58 -6.13 -0.71 0.55
CA SER A 58 -5.90 0.73 0.73
C SER A 58 -4.82 1.01 1.76
N ILE A 59 -4.13 2.15 1.63
CA ILE A 59 -3.21 2.68 2.65
C ILE A 59 -3.96 3.18 3.90
N ASP A 60 -5.26 3.41 3.83
CA ASP A 60 -6.15 3.55 4.98
C ASP A 60 -6.84 2.21 5.30
N TYR A 61 -7.13 1.92 6.57
CA TYR A 61 -7.83 0.70 6.95
C TYR A 61 -9.28 0.67 6.43
N GLY A 62 -9.84 -0.53 6.29
CA GLY A 62 -11.10 -0.76 5.58
C GLY A 62 -12.30 0.07 6.03
N GLN A 63 -12.39 0.42 7.32
CA GLN A 63 -13.50 1.21 7.89
C GLN A 63 -13.18 2.70 8.02
N SER A 64 -12.05 3.16 7.46
CA SER A 64 -11.69 4.57 7.46
C SER A 64 -12.75 5.39 6.73
N LYS A 65 -13.23 6.46 7.36
CA LYS A 65 -14.21 7.39 6.77
C LYS A 65 -13.57 8.69 6.31
N ASN A 66 -12.46 9.06 6.92
CA ASN A 66 -11.77 10.32 6.64
C ASN A 66 -10.53 10.14 5.77
N PHE A 67 -10.11 8.89 5.50
CA PHE A 67 -8.92 8.61 4.68
C PHE A 67 -7.69 9.40 5.15
N ILE A 68 -7.44 9.40 6.45
CA ILE A 68 -6.42 10.27 7.06
C ILE A 68 -5.02 10.01 6.54
N VAL A 69 -4.68 8.74 6.21
CA VAL A 69 -3.37 8.39 5.66
C VAL A 69 -3.22 8.96 4.25
N HIS A 70 -4.27 8.88 3.42
CA HIS A 70 -4.28 9.53 2.10
C HIS A 70 -4.13 11.04 2.21
N GLN A 71 -4.80 11.68 3.17
CA GLN A 71 -4.69 13.13 3.37
C GLN A 71 -3.27 13.54 3.76
N ILE A 72 -2.64 12.81 4.67
CA ILE A 72 -1.25 13.06 5.07
C ILE A 72 -0.31 12.86 3.89
N ALA A 73 -0.43 11.74 3.17
CA ALA A 73 0.40 11.44 2.01
C ALA A 73 0.23 12.50 0.90
N GLY A 74 -1.02 12.88 0.60
CA GLY A 74 -1.33 13.90 -0.40
C GLY A 74 -0.79 15.29 -0.03
N ALA A 75 -0.89 15.69 1.25
CA ALA A 75 -0.34 16.95 1.72
C ALA A 75 1.17 17.06 1.55
N HIS A 76 1.88 15.92 1.57
CA HIS A 76 3.32 15.83 1.35
C HIS A 76 3.71 15.41 -0.08
N ASN A 77 2.74 15.34 -1.00
CA ASN A 77 2.93 14.88 -2.38
C ASN A 77 3.62 13.50 -2.47
N ILE A 78 3.19 12.58 -1.62
CA ILE A 78 3.73 11.23 -1.50
C ILE A 78 2.72 10.23 -2.04
N SER A 79 3.17 9.32 -2.90
CA SER A 79 2.33 8.27 -3.47
C SER A 79 2.21 7.07 -2.51
N GLY A 80 1.02 6.47 -2.48
CA GLY A 80 0.75 5.18 -1.86
C GLY A 80 0.68 4.06 -2.89
N LEU A 81 1.21 2.89 -2.56
CA LEU A 81 1.03 1.64 -3.31
C LEU A 81 0.07 0.74 -2.55
N GLU A 82 -0.91 0.21 -3.24
CA GLU A 82 -1.96 -0.62 -2.67
C GLU A 82 -2.03 -1.96 -3.38
N ASN A 83 -2.66 -2.95 -2.75
CA ASN A 83 -2.81 -4.29 -3.32
C ASN A 83 -1.47 -4.95 -3.70
N LEU A 84 -0.41 -4.68 -2.95
CA LEU A 84 0.87 -5.34 -3.15
C LEU A 84 0.78 -6.82 -2.80
N THR A 85 1.58 -7.63 -3.45
CA THR A 85 1.69 -9.06 -3.17
C THR A 85 3.17 -9.48 -3.07
N ASN A 86 3.41 -10.69 -2.57
CA ASN A 86 4.75 -11.27 -2.42
C ASN A 86 5.71 -10.45 -1.52
N LEU A 87 5.21 -9.63 -0.61
CA LEU A 87 6.05 -8.87 0.31
C LEU A 87 6.81 -9.78 1.30
N ASP A 88 6.31 -11.00 1.51
CA ASP A 88 6.95 -12.05 2.30
C ASP A 88 8.27 -12.56 1.69
N ARG A 89 8.46 -12.34 0.39
CA ARG A 89 9.68 -12.72 -0.34
C ARG A 89 10.78 -11.66 -0.29
N LEU A 90 10.50 -10.50 0.29
CA LEU A 90 11.45 -9.40 0.37
C LEU A 90 12.19 -9.42 1.72
N PRO A 91 13.49 -9.08 1.72
CA PRO A 91 14.22 -8.84 2.96
C PRO A 91 13.64 -7.61 3.68
N PRO A 92 13.82 -7.50 5.00
CA PRO A 92 13.33 -6.36 5.77
C PRO A 92 13.88 -5.00 5.32
N LYS A 93 15.02 -5.00 4.64
CA LYS A 93 15.69 -3.81 4.10
C LYS A 93 16.59 -4.18 2.93
N GLY A 94 16.96 -3.19 2.12
CA GLY A 94 17.92 -3.35 1.04
C GLY A 94 17.29 -3.66 -0.32
N ALA A 95 16.04 -4.09 -0.40
CA ALA A 95 15.38 -4.29 -1.68
C ALA A 95 15.22 -2.97 -2.46
N VAL A 96 15.39 -3.04 -3.76
CA VAL A 96 15.09 -1.94 -4.69
C VAL A 96 13.69 -2.14 -5.25
N VAL A 97 12.82 -1.16 -5.06
CA VAL A 97 11.42 -1.20 -5.52
C VAL A 97 11.23 -0.21 -6.66
N MET A 98 10.66 -0.69 -7.76
CA MET A 98 10.29 0.10 -8.93
C MET A 98 8.78 0.07 -9.10
N ALA A 99 8.14 1.23 -9.11
CA ALA A 99 6.72 1.41 -9.35
C ALA A 99 6.56 2.36 -10.55
N LEU A 100 6.07 1.83 -11.66
CA LEU A 100 6.01 2.55 -12.95
C LEU A 100 4.54 2.69 -13.38
N PRO A 101 3.81 3.68 -12.84
CA PRO A 101 2.41 3.88 -13.20
C PRO A 101 2.26 4.41 -14.63
N MET A 102 1.11 4.13 -15.23
CA MET A 102 0.74 4.78 -16.49
C MET A 102 0.51 6.28 -16.26
N LYS A 103 0.86 7.09 -17.25
CA LYS A 103 0.67 8.55 -17.20
C LYS A 103 -0.75 8.91 -17.58
N ILE A 104 -1.59 9.15 -16.59
CA ILE A 104 -2.98 9.59 -16.77
C ILE A 104 -3.04 11.09 -16.47
N GLY A 105 -3.34 11.89 -17.51
CA GLY A 105 -3.48 13.35 -17.33
C GLY A 105 -4.62 13.68 -16.38
N LYS A 106 -4.35 14.49 -15.35
CA LYS A 106 -5.29 14.88 -14.28
C LYS A 106 -5.83 13.70 -13.44
N GLY A 107 -5.22 12.52 -13.53
CA GLY A 107 -5.56 11.37 -12.69
C GLY A 107 -4.94 11.48 -11.29
N SER A 108 -5.66 11.04 -10.27
CA SER A 108 -5.16 10.95 -8.90
C SER A 108 -4.44 9.63 -8.60
N GLY A 109 -4.58 8.64 -9.48
CA GLY A 109 -3.95 7.34 -9.38
C GLY A 109 -4.25 6.47 -10.60
N GLY A 110 -3.64 5.30 -10.66
CA GLY A 110 -3.87 4.36 -11.74
C GLY A 110 -3.18 3.02 -11.49
N PRO A 111 -3.48 2.00 -12.31
CA PRO A 111 -2.79 0.72 -12.23
C PRO A 111 -1.28 0.87 -12.40
N VAL A 112 -0.55 0.07 -11.63
CA VAL A 112 0.91 0.10 -11.65
C VAL A 112 1.47 -1.32 -11.59
N ARG A 113 2.51 -1.59 -12.39
CA ARG A 113 3.34 -2.77 -12.21
C ARG A 113 4.44 -2.43 -11.20
N VAL A 114 4.43 -3.11 -10.06
CA VAL A 114 5.49 -2.98 -9.06
C VAL A 114 6.43 -4.17 -9.18
N ILE A 115 7.72 -3.89 -9.24
CA ILE A 115 8.79 -4.89 -9.28
C ILE A 115 9.73 -4.59 -8.11
N ALA A 116 10.16 -5.63 -7.41
CA ALA A 116 11.20 -5.51 -6.41
C ALA A 116 12.37 -6.43 -6.75
N MET A 117 13.58 -5.95 -6.52
CA MET A 117 14.82 -6.70 -6.68
C MET A 117 15.54 -6.75 -5.34
N ASN A 118 16.06 -7.93 -5.00
CA ASN A 118 17.00 -8.10 -3.92
C ASN A 118 18.42 -8.11 -4.49
N PRO A 119 19.24 -7.06 -4.30
CA PRO A 119 20.59 -7.03 -4.88
C PRO A 119 21.51 -8.16 -4.41
N GLU A 120 21.29 -8.69 -3.22
CA GLU A 120 22.10 -9.80 -2.70
C GLU A 120 21.84 -11.13 -3.44
N GLU A 121 20.62 -11.33 -3.95
CA GLU A 121 20.28 -12.49 -4.77
C GLU A 121 20.72 -12.32 -6.22
N ALA A 122 20.78 -11.09 -6.73
CA ALA A 122 21.21 -10.78 -8.08
C ALA A 122 22.73 -10.89 -8.29
N ALA A 123 23.50 -11.01 -7.22
CA ALA A 123 24.96 -11.11 -7.24
C ALA A 123 25.48 -12.58 -7.20
N GLN A 124 24.58 -13.57 -7.18
CA GLN A 124 24.87 -14.99 -7.25
C GLN A 124 24.59 -15.54 -8.66
#